data_b347761b458761e55a74454df794f778
#
_entry.id   b347761b458761e55a74454df794f778
#
_cell.length_a   1.000
_cell.length_b   1.000
_cell.length_c   1.000
_cell.angle_alpha   90.00
_cell.angle_beta   90.00
_cell.angle_gamma   90.00
#
_symmetry.space_group_name_H-M   'P 1'
#
loop_
_entity.id
_entity.type
_entity.pdbx_description
1 polymer ?
#
loop_
_entity_poly.entity_id
_entity_poly.type
_entity_poly.pdbx_seq_one_letter_code
_entity_poly.pdbx_strand_id
1 'polypeptide(L)'
;TDVLNFIRYNTIGKNKKEYFDYTASGLAFRQIENRIHDVLETYANTHSKEASNADKTTNYYELARNSLIKNLELSNDFAILPSGYGTTAAIKHFQELLGLYIPPATKKRFSFKIDKKTAPLVIVGPYEHHSNEVSFREALCEVQRINLDKQGLVDLNHLKEVLEKNKHREIIASFTIASNVTGIITPYEELSKILRTYNAIVCFDAAASSPYMNIPSHLYDAMFMSPHKLLGGPASCGLLIIRKSLVDTSIAPTFAGGGTVLYVNKTSQTYQNDIETRETAGTPPILQFIRASLAYQLRNEIGFKFIKKQKDELKEYFISELRKIPNCEIYGNQEASNIGIISFNIKGLNPYELCNRLSLEDNFQTRAGCSCAGPYGHDLLEIEEFNIDNRPGWVRVSIHFSQTKEEIKSLVEGIKKISSQKHSKWNSN
;
A
#
# COMPACT_ATOMS: atom_id res chain seq x y z
N THR A 1 27.75 5.76 -4.87
CA THR A 1 27.75 6.24 -6.27
C THR A 1 27.52 5.07 -7.23
N ASP A 2 28.19 3.94 -7.05
CA ASP A 2 28.03 2.77 -7.93
C ASP A 2 26.62 2.16 -7.85
N VAL A 3 26.05 2.04 -6.64
CA VAL A 3 24.68 1.53 -6.42
C VAL A 3 23.65 2.43 -7.11
N LEU A 4 23.77 3.74 -6.98
CA LEU A 4 22.85 4.68 -7.63
C LEU A 4 22.93 4.59 -9.15
N ASN A 5 24.13 4.53 -9.72
CA ASN A 5 24.34 4.39 -11.15
C ASN A 5 23.74 3.08 -11.67
N PHE A 6 23.93 1.97 -10.96
CA PHE A 6 23.35 0.68 -11.28
C PHE A 6 21.81 0.74 -11.30
N ILE A 7 21.19 1.34 -10.26
CA ILE A 7 19.74 1.52 -10.17
C ILE A 7 19.25 2.32 -11.38
N ARG A 8 19.88 3.47 -11.64
CA ARG A 8 19.46 4.40 -12.70
C ARG A 8 19.62 3.81 -14.10
N TYR A 9 20.69 3.07 -14.33
CA TYR A 9 20.92 2.38 -15.62
C TYR A 9 19.84 1.34 -15.90
N ASN A 10 19.45 0.57 -14.88
CA ASN A 10 18.47 -0.52 -15.02
C ASN A 10 16.99 -0.07 -14.89
N THR A 11 16.71 1.13 -14.40
CA THR A 11 15.35 1.65 -14.36
C THR A 11 14.88 1.97 -15.79
N ILE A 12 13.70 1.44 -16.17
CA ILE A 12 13.09 1.63 -17.48
C ILE A 12 12.09 2.79 -17.41
N GLY A 13 12.19 3.72 -18.34
CA GLY A 13 11.30 4.86 -18.50
C GLY A 13 11.95 5.99 -19.27
N LYS A 14 11.24 6.57 -20.25
CA LYS A 14 11.73 7.73 -21.02
C LYS A 14 11.99 8.93 -20.10
N ASN A 15 11.04 9.22 -19.23
CA ASN A 15 11.06 10.37 -18.32
C ASN A 15 11.39 9.94 -16.88
N LYS A 16 12.27 8.95 -16.71
CA LYS A 16 12.63 8.46 -15.37
C LYS A 16 13.32 9.50 -14.48
N LYS A 17 13.94 10.50 -15.09
CA LYS A 17 14.56 11.64 -14.37
C LYS A 17 13.54 12.64 -13.86
N GLU A 18 12.41 12.74 -14.54
CA GLU A 18 11.29 13.65 -14.25
C GLU A 18 10.13 12.91 -13.54
N TYR A 19 10.32 11.63 -13.17
CA TYR A 19 9.27 10.83 -12.53
C TYR A 19 9.27 10.99 -11.00
N PHE A 20 8.22 11.63 -10.48
CA PHE A 20 8.03 11.92 -9.06
C PHE A 20 6.70 11.39 -8.52
N ASP A 21 6.16 10.32 -9.12
CA ASP A 21 4.88 9.71 -8.72
C ASP A 21 5.05 8.25 -8.24
N TYR A 22 6.18 7.94 -7.61
CA TYR A 22 6.48 6.60 -7.11
C TYR A 22 5.49 6.09 -6.06
N THR A 23 4.79 6.97 -5.35
CA THR A 23 3.74 6.57 -4.41
C THR A 23 2.53 5.94 -5.11
N ALA A 24 2.28 6.30 -6.36
CA ALA A 24 1.22 5.69 -7.16
C ALA A 24 1.67 4.37 -7.79
N SER A 25 2.87 4.34 -8.35
CA SER A 25 3.47 3.14 -8.96
C SER A 25 4.99 3.27 -9.03
N GLY A 26 5.69 2.15 -8.85
CA GLY A 26 7.10 2.04 -9.21
C GLY A 26 7.29 2.09 -10.73
N LEU A 27 8.56 2.13 -11.16
CA LEU A 27 8.96 1.95 -12.54
C LEU A 27 9.50 0.53 -12.76
N ALA A 28 9.47 0.04 -14.00
CA ALA A 28 10.02 -1.25 -14.35
C ALA A 28 11.57 -1.25 -14.24
N PHE A 29 12.13 -2.44 -14.05
CA PHE A 29 13.57 -2.64 -13.85
C PHE A 29 14.11 -3.70 -14.79
N ARG A 30 15.10 -3.37 -15.59
CA ARG A 30 15.60 -4.19 -16.71
C ARG A 30 15.95 -5.62 -16.33
N GLN A 31 16.65 -5.82 -15.21
CA GLN A 31 17.03 -7.15 -14.80
C GLN A 31 15.82 -8.03 -14.39
N ILE A 32 14.79 -7.43 -13.80
CA ILE A 32 13.54 -8.14 -13.49
C ILE A 32 12.83 -8.52 -14.79
N GLU A 33 12.72 -7.59 -15.74
CA GLU A 33 12.09 -7.89 -17.04
C GLU A 33 12.82 -9.01 -17.78
N ASN A 34 14.17 -9.00 -17.77
CA ASN A 34 14.95 -10.07 -18.36
C ASN A 34 14.69 -11.43 -17.68
N ARG A 35 14.62 -11.46 -16.34
CA ARG A 35 14.29 -12.71 -15.60
C ARG A 35 12.89 -13.21 -15.93
N ILE A 36 11.91 -12.34 -16.07
CA ILE A 36 10.56 -12.73 -16.49
C ILE A 36 10.59 -13.29 -17.91
N HIS A 37 11.38 -12.69 -18.80
CA HIS A 37 11.56 -13.21 -20.15
C HIS A 37 12.18 -14.61 -20.15
N ASP A 38 13.21 -14.87 -19.35
CA ASP A 38 13.82 -16.19 -19.17
C ASP A 38 12.79 -17.25 -18.70
N VAL A 39 11.90 -16.86 -17.77
CA VAL A 39 10.82 -17.74 -17.32
C VAL A 39 9.84 -18.09 -18.46
N LEU A 40 9.55 -17.12 -19.33
CA LEU A 40 8.64 -17.32 -20.46
C LEU A 40 9.14 -18.33 -21.50
N GLU A 41 10.45 -18.50 -21.66
CA GLU A 41 11.02 -19.47 -22.61
C GLU A 41 10.61 -20.93 -22.33
N THR A 42 10.37 -21.25 -21.06
CA THR A 42 9.94 -22.59 -20.63
C THR A 42 8.61 -22.56 -19.88
N TYR A 43 7.81 -21.50 -20.10
CA TYR A 43 6.56 -21.31 -19.38
C TYR A 43 5.57 -22.42 -19.64
N ALA A 44 4.99 -22.93 -18.54
CA ALA A 44 3.83 -23.81 -18.55
C ALA A 44 3.03 -23.56 -17.26
N ASN A 45 1.79 -24.06 -17.20
CA ASN A 45 0.99 -23.94 -15.98
C ASN A 45 1.62 -24.72 -14.83
N THR A 46 1.40 -24.27 -13.60
CA THR A 46 1.83 -24.93 -12.37
C THR A 46 0.94 -26.16 -12.05
N HIS A 47 1.18 -26.82 -10.92
CA HIS A 47 0.44 -27.99 -10.41
C HIS A 47 0.60 -29.28 -11.22
N SER A 48 1.68 -29.41 -12.00
CA SER A 48 2.07 -30.65 -12.64
C SER A 48 3.57 -30.87 -12.45
N LYS A 49 3.97 -32.12 -12.19
CA LYS A 49 5.36 -32.52 -12.06
C LYS A 49 5.82 -33.47 -13.19
N GLU A 50 4.87 -33.96 -13.96
CA GLU A 50 5.10 -34.96 -15.01
C GLU A 50 5.70 -34.32 -16.26
N ALA A 51 5.29 -33.11 -16.60
CA ALA A 51 5.83 -32.35 -17.71
C ALA A 51 6.95 -31.42 -17.24
N SER A 52 8.13 -31.51 -17.83
CA SER A 52 9.32 -30.81 -17.39
C SER A 52 9.18 -29.30 -17.29
N ASN A 53 8.46 -28.67 -18.24
CA ASN A 53 8.22 -27.21 -18.19
C ASN A 53 7.25 -26.83 -17.07
N ALA A 54 6.22 -27.64 -16.81
CA ALA A 54 5.29 -27.40 -15.72
C ALA A 54 5.98 -27.55 -14.34
N ASP A 55 6.81 -28.58 -14.18
CA ASP A 55 7.62 -28.76 -12.99
C ASP A 55 8.58 -27.59 -12.78
N LYS A 56 9.26 -27.13 -13.84
CA LYS A 56 10.17 -25.98 -13.79
C LYS A 56 9.45 -24.70 -13.40
N THR A 57 8.27 -24.41 -13.96
CA THR A 57 7.47 -23.24 -13.63
C THR A 57 6.96 -23.30 -12.17
N THR A 58 6.55 -24.49 -11.70
CA THR A 58 6.16 -24.74 -10.32
C THR A 58 7.33 -24.43 -9.37
N ASN A 59 8.54 -24.89 -9.71
CA ASN A 59 9.75 -24.62 -8.93
C ASN A 59 10.06 -23.11 -8.89
N TYR A 60 9.93 -22.38 -9.98
CA TYR A 60 10.10 -20.92 -9.97
C TYR A 60 9.07 -20.20 -9.07
N TYR A 61 7.83 -20.67 -9.08
CA TYR A 61 6.78 -20.13 -8.21
C TYR A 61 7.07 -20.37 -6.73
N GLU A 62 7.50 -21.59 -6.37
CA GLU A 62 7.89 -21.92 -4.99
C GLU A 62 9.16 -21.19 -4.53
N LEU A 63 10.16 -21.03 -5.41
CA LEU A 63 11.34 -20.22 -5.12
C LEU A 63 10.96 -18.73 -4.88
N ALA A 64 10.00 -18.21 -5.64
CA ALA A 64 9.48 -16.87 -5.42
C ALA A 64 8.83 -16.73 -4.04
N ARG A 65 8.04 -17.72 -3.60
CA ARG A 65 7.44 -17.77 -2.28
C ARG A 65 8.50 -17.78 -1.18
N ASN A 66 9.50 -18.66 -1.29
CA ASN A 66 10.59 -18.75 -0.33
C ASN A 66 11.41 -17.46 -0.26
N SER A 67 11.65 -16.83 -1.40
CA SER A 67 12.31 -15.52 -1.47
C SER A 67 11.49 -14.42 -0.77
N LEU A 68 10.17 -14.40 -0.94
CA LEU A 68 9.29 -13.46 -0.21
C LEU A 68 9.34 -13.70 1.29
N ILE A 69 9.26 -14.96 1.76
CA ILE A 69 9.38 -15.31 3.19
C ILE A 69 10.67 -14.74 3.76
N LYS A 70 11.79 -14.96 3.06
CA LYS A 70 13.11 -14.47 3.47
C LYS A 70 13.18 -12.94 3.47
N ASN A 71 12.78 -12.30 2.38
CA ASN A 71 12.93 -10.85 2.20
C ASN A 71 11.95 -10.02 3.05
N LEU A 72 10.83 -10.59 3.44
CA LEU A 72 9.86 -10.00 4.36
C LEU A 72 10.09 -10.43 5.82
N GLU A 73 11.07 -11.29 6.08
CA GLU A 73 11.44 -11.80 7.41
C GLU A 73 10.25 -12.45 8.14
N LEU A 74 9.50 -13.28 7.41
CA LEU A 74 8.31 -13.93 7.93
C LEU A 74 8.67 -15.20 8.73
N SER A 75 7.99 -15.39 9.86
CA SER A 75 8.01 -16.69 10.54
C SER A 75 7.12 -17.71 9.83
N ASN A 76 7.26 -19.00 10.20
CA ASN A 76 6.46 -20.08 9.63
C ASN A 76 4.95 -20.00 9.94
N ASP A 77 4.56 -19.08 10.85
CA ASP A 77 3.17 -18.86 11.22
C ASP A 77 2.38 -18.09 10.19
N PHE A 78 3.04 -17.54 9.16
CA PHE A 78 2.39 -16.74 8.13
C PHE A 78 2.21 -17.51 6.83
N ALA A 79 1.10 -17.20 6.13
CA ALA A 79 0.85 -17.55 4.75
C ALA A 79 0.97 -16.30 3.86
N ILE A 80 1.39 -16.49 2.62
CA ILE A 80 1.45 -15.45 1.59
C ILE A 80 0.39 -15.76 0.54
N LEU A 81 -0.64 -14.94 0.47
CA LEU A 81 -1.75 -15.12 -0.47
C LEU A 81 -1.69 -14.05 -1.57
N PRO A 82 -1.42 -14.44 -2.83
CA PRO A 82 -1.58 -13.52 -3.94
C PRO A 82 -3.03 -13.07 -4.02
N SER A 83 -3.28 -11.76 -4.09
CA SER A 83 -4.62 -11.18 -4.00
C SER A 83 -4.75 -10.03 -5.00
N GLY A 84 -5.37 -10.30 -6.14
CA GLY A 84 -5.63 -9.31 -7.18
C GLY A 84 -4.39 -8.50 -7.56
N TYR A 85 -4.53 -7.18 -7.60
CA TYR A 85 -3.50 -6.29 -8.15
C TYR A 85 -2.79 -5.42 -7.12
N GLY A 86 -3.20 -5.43 -5.86
CA GLY A 86 -2.60 -4.62 -4.80
C GLY A 86 -3.34 -4.73 -3.48
N THR A 87 -3.05 -3.83 -2.57
CA THR A 87 -3.56 -3.76 -1.20
C THR A 87 -5.08 -3.80 -1.12
N THR A 88 -5.79 -3.15 -2.02
CA THR A 88 -7.27 -3.17 -2.05
C THR A 88 -7.82 -4.58 -2.15
N ALA A 89 -7.26 -5.40 -3.02
CA ALA A 89 -7.68 -6.80 -3.16
C ALA A 89 -7.21 -7.65 -1.98
N ALA A 90 -6.04 -7.35 -1.40
CA ALA A 90 -5.57 -8.01 -0.19
C ALA A 90 -6.48 -7.74 1.02
N ILE A 91 -6.95 -6.50 1.19
CA ILE A 91 -7.94 -6.14 2.22
C ILE A 91 -9.26 -6.87 2.00
N LYS A 92 -9.75 -6.93 0.76
CA LYS A 92 -10.95 -7.69 0.42
C LYS A 92 -10.80 -9.17 0.79
N HIS A 93 -9.70 -9.80 0.43
CA HIS A 93 -9.42 -11.20 0.74
C HIS A 93 -9.35 -11.45 2.26
N PHE A 94 -8.70 -10.54 3.00
CA PHE A 94 -8.71 -10.56 4.47
C PHE A 94 -10.12 -10.49 5.04
N GLN A 95 -10.96 -9.59 4.53
CA GLN A 95 -12.35 -9.47 4.97
C GLN A 95 -13.18 -10.73 4.65
N GLU A 96 -12.91 -11.37 3.52
CA GLU A 96 -13.54 -12.65 3.15
C GLU A 96 -13.13 -13.77 4.12
N LEU A 97 -11.83 -13.89 4.44
CA LEU A 97 -11.32 -14.89 5.37
C LEU A 97 -11.87 -14.76 6.79
N LEU A 98 -12.11 -13.54 7.24
CA LEU A 98 -12.65 -13.26 8.59
C LEU A 98 -14.18 -13.15 8.61
N GLY A 99 -14.87 -13.40 7.51
CA GLY A 99 -16.34 -13.33 7.45
C GLY A 99 -16.91 -11.91 7.56
N LEU A 100 -16.13 -10.90 7.18
CA LEU A 100 -16.54 -9.50 7.23
C LEU A 100 -17.09 -8.98 5.90
N TYR A 101 -16.64 -9.54 4.78
CA TYR A 101 -17.08 -9.10 3.46
C TYR A 101 -18.35 -9.81 3.05
N ILE A 102 -19.32 -9.02 2.58
CA ILE A 102 -20.51 -9.52 1.93
C ILE A 102 -20.85 -8.62 0.73
N PRO A 103 -21.09 -9.19 -0.47
CA PRO A 103 -21.47 -8.38 -1.62
C PRO A 103 -22.76 -7.60 -1.35
N PRO A 104 -22.85 -6.31 -1.75
CA PRO A 104 -24.07 -5.52 -1.57
C PRO A 104 -25.34 -6.17 -2.17
N ALA A 105 -25.19 -6.87 -3.28
CA ALA A 105 -26.27 -7.65 -3.89
C ALA A 105 -26.79 -8.76 -2.99
N THR A 106 -25.92 -9.40 -2.21
CA THR A 106 -26.30 -10.42 -1.22
C THR A 106 -27.06 -9.79 -0.05
N LYS A 107 -26.60 -8.63 0.46
CA LYS A 107 -27.33 -7.88 1.49
C LYS A 107 -28.76 -7.56 1.05
N LYS A 108 -28.92 -7.10 -0.19
CA LYS A 108 -30.24 -6.78 -0.77
C LYS A 108 -31.11 -8.02 -0.94
N ARG A 109 -30.54 -9.12 -1.46
CA ARG A 109 -31.28 -10.36 -1.76
C ARG A 109 -31.83 -11.02 -0.49
N PHE A 110 -31.06 -11.08 0.57
CA PHE A 110 -31.38 -11.82 1.79
C PHE A 110 -31.81 -10.93 2.96
N SER A 111 -32.00 -9.64 2.74
CA SER A 111 -32.36 -8.64 3.79
C SER A 111 -31.47 -8.76 5.03
N PHE A 112 -30.20 -8.90 4.82
CA PHE A 112 -29.22 -9.16 5.88
C PHE A 112 -29.11 -7.98 6.84
N LYS A 113 -29.28 -8.25 8.15
CA LYS A 113 -29.10 -7.25 9.22
C LYS A 113 -28.00 -7.71 10.17
N ILE A 114 -27.16 -6.77 10.58
CA ILE A 114 -26.09 -7.00 11.54
C ILE A 114 -26.57 -6.50 12.91
N ASP A 115 -26.39 -7.30 13.93
CA ASP A 115 -26.45 -6.80 15.30
C ASP A 115 -25.11 -6.10 15.61
N LYS A 116 -25.16 -4.78 15.69
CA LYS A 116 -23.98 -3.94 15.99
C LYS A 116 -23.33 -4.27 17.34
N LYS A 117 -24.06 -4.88 18.27
CA LYS A 117 -23.54 -5.26 19.59
C LYS A 117 -22.64 -6.49 19.54
N THR A 118 -22.88 -7.38 18.58
CA THR A 118 -22.14 -8.63 18.40
C THR A 118 -21.12 -8.56 17.25
N ALA A 119 -21.25 -7.55 16.38
CA ALA A 119 -20.31 -7.34 15.28
C ALA A 119 -18.91 -6.97 15.79
N PRO A 120 -17.83 -7.40 15.10
CA PRO A 120 -16.50 -6.95 15.42
C PRO A 120 -16.37 -5.43 15.32
N LEU A 121 -15.50 -4.83 16.15
CA LEU A 121 -15.07 -3.44 16.00
C LEU A 121 -13.80 -3.40 15.16
N VAL A 122 -13.84 -2.67 14.05
CA VAL A 122 -12.65 -2.35 13.27
C VAL A 122 -12.19 -0.94 13.61
N ILE A 123 -10.98 -0.82 14.12
CA ILE A 123 -10.33 0.46 14.42
C ILE A 123 -9.40 0.80 13.26
N VAL A 124 -9.56 1.99 12.69
CA VAL A 124 -8.71 2.52 11.62
C VAL A 124 -8.01 3.80 12.05
N GLY A 125 -6.87 4.09 11.44
CA GLY A 125 -6.09 5.27 11.76
C GLY A 125 -6.59 6.55 11.08
N PRO A 126 -5.96 7.70 11.35
CA PRO A 126 -6.34 8.97 10.76
C PRO A 126 -5.82 9.17 9.33
N TYR A 127 -4.81 8.43 8.88
CA TYR A 127 -4.14 8.62 7.58
C TYR A 127 -4.60 7.65 6.49
N GLU A 128 -5.68 6.92 6.69
CA GLU A 128 -6.00 5.75 5.88
C GLU A 128 -6.33 6.09 4.42
N HIS A 129 -5.83 5.25 3.53
CA HIS A 129 -6.31 5.17 2.16
C HIS A 129 -7.77 4.69 2.17
N HIS A 130 -8.58 5.12 1.21
CA HIS A 130 -9.99 4.73 1.10
C HIS A 130 -10.19 3.22 1.18
N SER A 131 -9.28 2.42 0.61
CA SER A 131 -9.38 0.96 0.66
C SER A 131 -9.31 0.39 2.08
N ASN A 132 -8.62 1.06 3.01
CA ASN A 132 -8.48 0.60 4.40
C ASN A 132 -9.49 1.24 5.35
N GLU A 133 -10.39 2.05 4.90
CA GLU A 133 -11.46 2.63 5.72
C GLU A 133 -12.84 2.42 5.10
N VAL A 134 -13.05 2.86 3.85
CA VAL A 134 -14.36 2.78 3.19
C VAL A 134 -14.80 1.32 3.02
N SER A 135 -13.87 0.40 2.73
CA SER A 135 -14.19 -1.02 2.61
C SER A 135 -14.76 -1.61 3.90
N PHE A 136 -14.24 -1.19 5.06
CA PHE A 136 -14.75 -1.64 6.36
C PHE A 136 -16.08 -0.97 6.73
N ARG A 137 -16.33 0.27 6.29
CA ARG A 137 -17.64 0.92 6.48
C ARG A 137 -18.77 0.13 5.80
N GLU A 138 -18.46 -0.53 4.68
CA GLU A 138 -19.41 -1.38 3.94
C GLU A 138 -19.44 -2.84 4.42
N ALA A 139 -18.49 -3.24 5.27
CA ALA A 139 -18.36 -4.60 5.77
C ALA A 139 -19.31 -4.90 6.95
N LEU A 140 -19.30 -6.15 7.42
CA LEU A 140 -20.10 -6.64 8.55
C LEU A 140 -19.41 -6.35 9.89
N CYS A 141 -19.15 -5.08 10.15
CA CYS A 141 -18.47 -4.62 11.36
C CYS A 141 -18.90 -3.19 11.71
N GLU A 142 -18.54 -2.75 12.88
CA GLU A 142 -18.56 -1.35 13.25
C GLU A 142 -17.19 -0.74 13.01
N VAL A 143 -17.09 0.50 12.54
CA VAL A 143 -15.82 1.18 12.28
C VAL A 143 -15.64 2.36 13.21
N GLN A 144 -14.50 2.42 13.89
CA GLN A 144 -14.08 3.55 14.71
C GLN A 144 -12.76 4.11 14.16
N ARG A 145 -12.78 5.37 13.75
CA ARG A 145 -11.57 6.09 13.32
C ARG A 145 -10.89 6.75 14.51
N ILE A 146 -9.57 6.63 14.61
CA ILE A 146 -8.76 7.31 15.61
C ILE A 146 -8.46 8.73 15.13
N ASN A 147 -8.54 9.68 16.05
CA ASN A 147 -8.30 11.08 15.78
C ASN A 147 -6.80 11.38 15.59
N LEU A 148 -6.52 12.54 15.00
CA LEU A 148 -5.24 13.19 15.09
C LEU A 148 -5.09 13.87 16.46
N ASP A 149 -3.89 13.84 17.01
CA ASP A 149 -3.53 14.65 18.16
C ASP A 149 -3.27 16.12 17.76
N LYS A 150 -2.92 16.96 18.73
CA LYS A 150 -2.65 18.38 18.49
C LYS A 150 -1.43 18.65 17.58
N GLN A 151 -0.60 17.64 17.36
CA GLN A 151 0.57 17.72 16.48
C GLN A 151 0.30 17.14 15.08
N GLY A 152 -0.94 16.71 14.81
CA GLY A 152 -1.33 16.09 13.55
C GLY A 152 -0.82 14.66 13.41
N LEU A 153 -0.57 13.97 14.52
CA LEU A 153 -0.13 12.58 14.57
C LEU A 153 -1.26 11.68 15.10
N VAL A 154 -1.07 10.36 15.05
CA VAL A 154 -2.04 9.40 15.59
C VAL A 154 -2.23 9.63 17.09
N ASP A 155 -3.45 9.88 17.53
CA ASP A 155 -3.78 10.06 18.94
C ASP A 155 -3.84 8.71 19.68
N LEU A 156 -2.73 8.32 20.29
CA LEU A 156 -2.63 7.07 21.06
C LEU A 156 -3.48 7.09 22.35
N ASN A 157 -3.80 8.25 22.89
CA ASN A 157 -4.70 8.34 24.05
C ASN A 157 -6.14 8.05 23.63
N HIS A 158 -6.60 8.64 22.54
CA HIS A 158 -7.89 8.30 21.95
C HIS A 158 -7.99 6.80 21.61
N LEU A 159 -6.91 6.21 21.04
CA LEU A 159 -6.87 4.77 20.82
C LEU A 159 -7.10 3.97 22.09
N LYS A 160 -6.40 4.29 23.17
CA LYS A 160 -6.56 3.60 24.49
C LYS A 160 -7.98 3.74 25.03
N GLU A 161 -8.60 4.91 24.91
CA GLU A 161 -9.99 5.14 25.32
C GLU A 161 -10.96 4.27 24.51
N VAL A 162 -10.78 4.20 23.19
CA VAL A 162 -11.63 3.36 22.32
C VAL A 162 -11.48 1.88 22.67
N LEU A 163 -10.23 1.42 22.89
CA LEU A 163 -9.95 0.05 23.28
C LEU A 163 -10.56 -0.31 24.61
N GLU A 164 -10.43 0.53 25.63
CA GLU A 164 -10.99 0.28 26.97
C GLU A 164 -12.52 0.19 26.96
N LYS A 165 -13.18 1.06 26.18
CA LYS A 165 -14.65 1.03 26.03
C LYS A 165 -15.15 -0.23 25.33
N ASN A 166 -14.32 -0.86 24.49
CA ASN A 166 -14.71 -1.98 23.63
C ASN A 166 -14.02 -3.30 23.96
N LYS A 167 -13.32 -3.41 25.06
CA LYS A 167 -12.54 -4.62 25.45
C LYS A 167 -13.36 -5.90 25.62
N HIS A 168 -14.68 -5.79 25.63
CA HIS A 168 -15.63 -6.91 25.75
C HIS A 168 -15.98 -7.56 24.40
N ARG A 169 -15.49 -7.04 23.29
CA ARG A 169 -15.83 -7.52 21.94
C ARG A 169 -14.56 -7.80 21.12
N GLU A 170 -14.74 -8.48 20.00
CA GLU A 170 -13.66 -8.69 19.03
C GLU A 170 -13.22 -7.36 18.44
N ILE A 171 -11.91 -7.10 18.45
CA ILE A 171 -11.29 -5.88 17.92
C ILE A 171 -10.32 -6.25 16.82
N ILE A 172 -10.45 -5.60 15.67
CA ILE A 172 -9.53 -5.65 14.55
C ILE A 172 -9.02 -4.23 14.34
N ALA A 173 -7.71 -4.03 14.39
CA ALA A 173 -7.10 -2.74 14.12
C ALA A 173 -6.37 -2.77 12.78
N SER A 174 -6.69 -1.86 11.89
CA SER A 174 -6.08 -1.76 10.56
C SER A 174 -5.54 -0.35 10.32
N PHE A 175 -4.23 -0.22 10.36
CA PHE A 175 -3.53 1.06 10.25
C PHE A 175 -2.54 1.06 9.09
N THR A 176 -2.47 2.17 8.35
CA THR A 176 -1.36 2.36 7.42
C THR A 176 -0.04 2.55 8.17
N ILE A 177 1.03 1.97 7.67
CA ILE A 177 2.38 2.18 8.22
C ILE A 177 2.87 3.61 7.92
N ALA A 178 2.52 4.13 6.76
CA ALA A 178 2.84 5.51 6.41
C ALA A 178 1.74 6.13 5.55
N SER A 179 1.45 7.40 5.80
CA SER A 179 0.50 8.16 4.99
C SER A 179 0.95 8.24 3.52
N ASN A 180 0.06 7.94 2.60
CA ASN A 180 0.29 8.14 1.17
C ASN A 180 0.14 9.62 0.73
N VAL A 181 -0.20 10.51 1.65
CA VAL A 181 -0.33 11.95 1.45
C VAL A 181 0.86 12.69 1.99
N THR A 182 1.13 12.55 3.28
CA THR A 182 2.20 13.29 3.98
C THR A 182 3.47 12.49 4.19
N GLY A 183 3.43 11.17 3.97
CA GLY A 183 4.55 10.27 4.21
C GLY A 183 4.86 10.02 5.69
N ILE A 184 4.08 10.59 6.60
CA ILE A 184 4.28 10.44 8.05
C ILE A 184 4.14 8.97 8.43
N ILE A 185 5.12 8.46 9.17
CA ILE A 185 5.15 7.08 9.64
C ILE A 185 4.32 6.95 10.91
N THR A 186 3.38 6.03 10.91
CA THR A 186 2.62 5.63 12.09
C THR A 186 3.56 5.03 13.14
N PRO A 187 3.40 5.31 14.44
CA PRO A 187 4.21 4.71 15.50
C PRO A 187 3.83 3.23 15.70
N TYR A 188 4.10 2.41 14.70
CA TYR A 188 3.57 1.04 14.57
C TYR A 188 4.05 0.09 15.67
N GLU A 189 5.24 0.27 16.23
CA GLU A 189 5.75 -0.55 17.33
C GLU A 189 4.95 -0.30 18.62
N GLU A 190 4.76 0.98 18.98
CA GLU A 190 4.00 1.37 20.15
C GLU A 190 2.51 1.02 19.98
N LEU A 191 1.97 1.27 18.80
CA LEU A 191 0.61 0.93 18.42
C LEU A 191 0.36 -0.59 18.56
N SER A 192 1.23 -1.41 18.01
CA SER A 192 1.15 -2.87 18.15
C SER A 192 1.18 -3.31 19.61
N LYS A 193 2.10 -2.75 20.41
CA LYS A 193 2.20 -3.04 21.84
C LYS A 193 0.89 -2.72 22.58
N ILE A 194 0.29 -1.57 22.33
CA ILE A 194 -1.00 -1.18 22.93
C ILE A 194 -2.10 -2.17 22.51
N LEU A 195 -2.23 -2.44 21.21
CA LEU A 195 -3.27 -3.30 20.68
C LEU A 195 -3.17 -4.73 21.21
N ARG A 196 -1.96 -5.27 21.39
CA ARG A 196 -1.74 -6.60 21.95
C ARG A 196 -2.25 -6.74 23.38
N THR A 197 -2.23 -5.68 24.20
CA THR A 197 -2.78 -5.73 25.57
C THR A 197 -4.31 -5.94 25.61
N TYR A 198 -4.99 -5.68 24.49
CA TYR A 198 -6.44 -5.88 24.33
C TYR A 198 -6.78 -7.10 23.45
N ASN A 199 -5.80 -7.95 23.13
CA ASN A 199 -5.96 -9.09 22.23
C ASN A 199 -6.56 -8.73 20.87
N ALA A 200 -6.32 -7.51 20.39
CA ALA A 200 -6.77 -7.08 19.08
C ALA A 200 -5.98 -7.80 17.96
N ILE A 201 -6.68 -8.09 16.86
CA ILE A 201 -6.02 -8.50 15.61
C ILE A 201 -5.37 -7.26 15.01
N VAL A 202 -4.06 -7.30 14.76
CA VAL A 202 -3.27 -6.17 14.26
C VAL A 202 -3.01 -6.33 12.78
N CYS A 203 -3.53 -5.40 11.98
CA CYS A 203 -3.34 -5.35 10.54
C CYS A 203 -2.61 -4.06 10.15
N PHE A 204 -1.68 -4.16 9.20
CA PHE A 204 -0.99 -3.01 8.63
C PHE A 204 -1.18 -2.93 7.11
N ASP A 205 -1.57 -1.75 6.64
CA ASP A 205 -1.47 -1.38 5.24
C ASP A 205 -0.06 -0.85 4.97
N ALA A 206 0.72 -1.63 4.24
CA ALA A 206 2.09 -1.30 3.87
C ALA A 206 2.24 -0.85 2.41
N ALA A 207 1.16 -0.40 1.77
CA ALA A 207 1.20 -0.01 0.36
C ALA A 207 2.22 1.10 0.08
N ALA A 208 2.24 2.16 0.88
CA ALA A 208 3.15 3.28 0.70
C ALA A 208 4.56 3.01 1.28
N SER A 209 4.66 2.21 2.33
CA SER A 209 5.90 2.00 3.10
C SER A 209 6.76 0.85 2.61
N SER A 210 6.16 -0.23 2.10
CA SER A 210 6.89 -1.46 1.77
C SER A 210 7.99 -1.30 0.70
N PRO A 211 7.94 -0.32 -0.21
CA PRO A 211 9.06 -0.04 -1.10
C PRO A 211 10.35 0.39 -0.38
N TYR A 212 10.25 0.82 0.88
CA TYR A 212 11.34 1.50 1.57
C TYR A 212 11.74 0.88 2.90
N MET A 213 10.88 0.06 3.51
CA MET A 213 11.12 -0.52 4.84
C MET A 213 10.41 -1.85 5.03
N ASN A 214 10.92 -2.67 5.94
CA ASN A 214 10.24 -3.84 6.48
C ASN A 214 9.63 -3.53 7.85
N ILE A 215 8.57 -4.29 8.17
CA ILE A 215 7.97 -4.31 9.50
C ILE A 215 8.21 -5.70 10.11
N PRO A 216 8.73 -5.80 11.33
CA PRO A 216 8.93 -7.09 11.98
C PRO A 216 7.63 -7.89 12.12
N SER A 217 7.65 -9.16 11.72
CA SER A 217 6.43 -9.98 11.61
C SER A 217 5.72 -10.24 12.95
N HIS A 218 6.44 -10.14 14.09
CA HIS A 218 5.82 -10.28 15.41
C HIS A 218 4.89 -9.12 15.79
N LEU A 219 4.93 -7.99 15.07
CA LEU A 219 4.12 -6.81 15.35
C LEU A 219 2.72 -6.86 14.73
N TYR A 220 2.45 -7.79 13.83
CA TYR A 220 1.17 -7.86 13.13
C TYR A 220 0.65 -9.29 12.96
N ASP A 221 -0.63 -9.40 12.62
CA ASP A 221 -1.31 -10.63 12.25
C ASP A 221 -1.65 -10.68 10.77
N ALA A 222 -1.83 -9.52 10.14
CA ALA A 222 -2.00 -9.39 8.70
C ALA A 222 -1.31 -8.13 8.16
N MET A 223 -0.83 -8.22 6.91
CA MET A 223 -0.24 -7.10 6.19
C MET A 223 -0.72 -7.09 4.74
N PHE A 224 -1.09 -5.90 4.27
CA PHE A 224 -1.60 -5.68 2.91
C PHE A 224 -0.55 -4.96 2.10
N MET A 225 -0.21 -5.51 0.92
CA MET A 225 0.93 -5.03 0.14
C MET A 225 0.58 -4.80 -1.32
N SER A 226 1.19 -3.76 -1.88
CA SER A 226 1.09 -3.38 -3.30
C SER A 226 2.48 -3.43 -3.95
N PRO A 227 2.98 -4.60 -4.38
CA PRO A 227 4.32 -4.72 -4.93
C PRO A 227 4.54 -3.89 -6.19
N HIS A 228 3.48 -3.50 -6.93
CA HIS A 228 3.58 -2.62 -8.09
C HIS A 228 4.14 -1.22 -7.76
N LYS A 229 4.17 -0.84 -6.48
CA LYS A 229 4.77 0.42 -6.02
C LYS A 229 6.29 0.32 -5.82
N LEU A 230 6.85 -0.89 -5.79
CA LEU A 230 8.29 -1.09 -5.74
C LEU A 230 8.94 -0.83 -7.10
N LEU A 231 10.20 -0.47 -7.10
CA LEU A 231 11.02 -0.50 -8.31
C LEU A 231 11.08 -1.94 -8.84
N GLY A 232 10.75 -2.12 -10.10
CA GLY A 232 10.62 -3.43 -10.74
C GLY A 232 9.29 -4.13 -10.49
N GLY A 233 8.38 -3.52 -9.74
CA GLY A 233 7.10 -4.12 -9.36
C GLY A 233 5.90 -3.95 -10.31
N PRO A 234 5.89 -3.03 -11.30
CA PRO A 234 4.76 -2.95 -12.24
C PRO A 234 4.37 -4.30 -12.83
N ALA A 235 3.06 -4.57 -12.93
CA ALA A 235 2.46 -5.84 -13.34
C ALA A 235 2.64 -7.01 -12.33
N SER A 236 2.97 -6.75 -11.07
CA SER A 236 2.90 -7.72 -9.99
C SER A 236 1.47 -7.91 -9.48
N CYS A 237 1.22 -8.97 -8.71
CA CYS A 237 -0.02 -9.15 -7.95
C CYS A 237 0.05 -8.44 -6.59
N GLY A 238 -1.12 -8.19 -5.98
CA GLY A 238 -1.20 -7.84 -4.57
C GLY A 238 -0.82 -9.01 -3.67
N LEU A 239 -0.39 -8.72 -2.46
CA LEU A 239 -0.05 -9.74 -1.46
C LEU A 239 -0.80 -9.49 -0.16
N LEU A 240 -1.47 -10.53 0.33
CA LEU A 240 -1.95 -10.63 1.70
C LEU A 240 -0.98 -11.53 2.47
N ILE A 241 -0.30 -10.96 3.46
CA ILE A 241 0.46 -11.71 4.44
C ILE A 241 -0.47 -11.92 5.63
N ILE A 242 -0.75 -13.14 6.03
CA ILE A 242 -1.70 -13.42 7.09
C ILE A 242 -1.20 -14.52 8.01
N ARG A 243 -1.40 -14.34 9.31
CA ARG A 243 -1.12 -15.37 10.31
C ARG A 243 -2.06 -16.56 10.08
N LYS A 244 -1.50 -17.75 9.93
CA LYS A 244 -2.24 -18.99 9.61
C LYS A 244 -3.37 -19.27 10.60
N SER A 245 -3.20 -18.91 11.88
CA SER A 245 -4.21 -19.10 12.92
C SER A 245 -5.48 -18.27 12.73
N LEU A 246 -5.48 -17.25 11.86
CA LEU A 246 -6.68 -16.47 11.51
C LEU A 246 -7.52 -17.13 10.42
N VAL A 247 -7.01 -18.16 9.76
CA VAL A 247 -7.71 -18.83 8.66
C VAL A 247 -8.39 -20.09 9.18
N ASP A 248 -9.72 -20.11 9.17
CA ASP A 248 -10.50 -21.28 9.55
C ASP A 248 -10.55 -22.31 8.43
N THR A 249 -9.75 -23.36 8.56
CA THR A 249 -9.68 -24.45 7.59
C THR A 249 -10.80 -25.49 7.74
N SER A 250 -11.66 -25.37 8.74
CA SER A 250 -12.82 -26.24 8.96
C SER A 250 -14.00 -25.91 8.03
N ILE A 251 -14.02 -24.71 7.45
CA ILE A 251 -15.03 -24.25 6.50
C ILE A 251 -14.49 -24.28 5.07
N ALA A 252 -15.35 -24.06 4.09
CA ALA A 252 -14.94 -23.92 2.69
C ALA A 252 -13.99 -22.73 2.50
N PRO A 253 -13.09 -22.77 1.50
CA PRO A 253 -12.27 -21.60 1.15
C PRO A 253 -13.14 -20.42 0.71
N THR A 254 -12.59 -19.21 0.71
CA THR A 254 -13.32 -18.00 0.31
C THR A 254 -13.91 -18.08 -1.09
N PHE A 255 -13.28 -18.87 -1.97
CA PHE A 255 -13.83 -19.22 -3.27
C PHE A 255 -13.50 -20.69 -3.61
N ALA A 256 -14.53 -21.52 -3.67
CA ALA A 256 -14.39 -22.94 -4.03
C ALA A 256 -14.26 -23.09 -5.54
N GLY A 257 -13.07 -23.42 -6.02
CA GLY A 257 -12.77 -23.56 -7.44
C GLY A 257 -11.68 -24.58 -7.73
N GLY A 258 -11.22 -24.65 -8.96
CA GLY A 258 -10.11 -25.51 -9.35
C GLY A 258 -8.86 -25.25 -8.52
N GLY A 259 -8.13 -26.30 -8.16
CA GLY A 259 -6.92 -26.22 -7.34
C GLY A 259 -7.17 -26.16 -5.82
N THR A 260 -8.35 -25.73 -5.37
CA THR A 260 -8.69 -25.62 -3.93
C THR A 260 -9.17 -26.95 -3.32
N VAL A 261 -9.48 -27.92 -4.16
CA VAL A 261 -10.05 -29.21 -3.78
C VAL A 261 -9.01 -30.31 -3.81
N LEU A 262 -9.07 -31.19 -2.82
CA LEU A 262 -8.30 -32.44 -2.78
C LEU A 262 -9.00 -33.54 -3.55
N TYR A 263 -10.35 -33.60 -3.43
CA TYR A 263 -11.19 -34.58 -4.09
C TYR A 263 -12.61 -34.02 -4.31
N VAL A 264 -13.20 -34.31 -5.45
CA VAL A 264 -14.57 -33.93 -5.78
C VAL A 264 -15.28 -35.11 -6.46
N ASN A 265 -16.51 -35.42 -6.04
CA ASN A 265 -17.40 -36.33 -6.76
C ASN A 265 -18.71 -35.59 -7.11
N LYS A 266 -19.73 -36.33 -7.53
CA LYS A 266 -21.02 -35.74 -7.98
C LYS A 266 -21.79 -34.99 -6.88
N THR A 267 -21.52 -35.25 -5.61
CA THR A 267 -22.34 -34.80 -4.49
C THR A 267 -21.54 -34.18 -3.33
N SER A 268 -20.24 -34.36 -3.34
CA SER A 268 -19.37 -33.89 -2.24
C SER A 268 -17.98 -33.48 -2.71
N GLN A 269 -17.31 -32.67 -1.92
CA GLN A 269 -15.94 -32.22 -2.12
C GLN A 269 -15.18 -32.18 -0.81
N THR A 270 -13.87 -32.39 -0.92
CA THR A 270 -12.91 -32.20 0.18
C THR A 270 -11.88 -31.17 -0.26
N TYR A 271 -11.60 -30.19 0.60
CA TYR A 271 -10.69 -29.10 0.28
C TYR A 271 -9.26 -29.39 0.73
N GLN A 272 -8.32 -28.70 0.09
CA GLN A 272 -6.91 -28.71 0.48
C GLN A 272 -6.73 -28.19 1.92
N ASN A 273 -5.79 -28.76 2.67
CA ASN A 273 -5.47 -28.31 4.03
C ASN A 273 -4.46 -27.16 4.02
N ASP A 274 -3.59 -27.11 3.01
CA ASP A 274 -2.63 -26.03 2.87
C ASP A 274 -3.35 -24.72 2.56
N ILE A 275 -3.14 -23.70 3.42
CA ILE A 275 -3.86 -22.42 3.35
C ILE A 275 -3.59 -21.71 2.03
N GLU A 276 -2.34 -21.72 1.55
CA GLU A 276 -1.97 -21.02 0.34
C GLU A 276 -2.61 -21.64 -0.90
N THR A 277 -2.68 -22.96 -0.95
CA THR A 277 -3.31 -23.71 -2.02
C THR A 277 -4.82 -23.54 -2.00
N ARG A 278 -5.45 -23.71 -0.83
CA ARG A 278 -6.92 -23.62 -0.71
C ARG A 278 -7.48 -22.21 -0.98
N GLU A 279 -6.69 -21.18 -0.71
CA GLU A 279 -7.11 -19.78 -0.87
C GLU A 279 -6.65 -19.15 -2.20
N THR A 280 -6.09 -19.97 -3.11
CA THR A 280 -5.69 -19.53 -4.45
C THR A 280 -6.42 -20.38 -5.49
N ALA A 281 -7.68 -20.03 -5.74
CA ALA A 281 -8.53 -20.74 -6.71
C ALA A 281 -8.09 -20.47 -8.15
N GLY A 282 -8.10 -21.52 -8.98
CA GLY A 282 -7.70 -21.46 -10.38
C GLY A 282 -6.20 -21.46 -10.59
N THR A 283 -5.76 -21.06 -11.77
CA THR A 283 -4.34 -20.82 -12.05
C THR A 283 -3.86 -19.61 -11.24
N PRO A 284 -2.79 -19.76 -10.43
CA PRO A 284 -2.25 -18.64 -9.67
C PRO A 284 -1.67 -17.57 -10.60
N PRO A 285 -1.48 -16.33 -10.14
CA PRO A 285 -0.84 -15.28 -10.91
C PRO A 285 0.67 -15.50 -10.99
N ILE A 286 1.10 -16.47 -11.83
CA ILE A 286 2.46 -17.04 -11.83
C ILE A 286 3.52 -15.96 -12.04
N LEU A 287 3.48 -15.28 -13.20
CA LEU A 287 4.49 -14.26 -13.52
C LEU A 287 4.39 -13.04 -12.61
N GLN A 288 3.17 -12.67 -12.23
CA GLN A 288 2.91 -11.54 -11.34
C GLN A 288 3.48 -11.77 -9.93
N PHE A 289 3.38 -13.00 -9.43
CA PHE A 289 3.93 -13.40 -8.13
C PHE A 289 5.45 -13.47 -8.15
N ILE A 290 6.04 -14.04 -9.21
CA ILE A 290 7.49 -14.07 -9.43
C ILE A 290 8.03 -12.64 -9.50
N ARG A 291 7.35 -11.74 -10.22
CA ARG A 291 7.72 -10.32 -10.33
C ARG A 291 7.68 -9.61 -8.98
N ALA A 292 6.63 -9.84 -8.18
CA ALA A 292 6.54 -9.30 -6.83
C ALA A 292 7.74 -9.75 -5.97
N SER A 293 8.07 -11.04 -6.01
CA SER A 293 9.22 -11.60 -5.30
C SER A 293 10.54 -10.96 -5.72
N LEU A 294 10.78 -10.82 -7.02
CA LEU A 294 11.99 -10.20 -7.55
C LEU A 294 12.11 -8.72 -7.16
N ALA A 295 10.98 -8.00 -7.10
CA ALA A 295 10.98 -6.59 -6.68
C ALA A 295 11.36 -6.44 -5.19
N TYR A 296 10.86 -7.30 -4.30
CA TYR A 296 11.27 -7.31 -2.89
C TYR A 296 12.72 -7.75 -2.71
N GLN A 297 13.19 -8.71 -3.48
CA GLN A 297 14.59 -9.12 -3.49
C GLN A 297 15.49 -7.95 -3.90
N LEU A 298 15.17 -7.26 -5.00
CA LEU A 298 15.90 -6.07 -5.46
C LEU A 298 15.98 -4.99 -4.37
N ARG A 299 14.84 -4.68 -3.72
CA ARG A 299 14.79 -3.73 -2.61
C ARG A 299 15.78 -4.09 -1.50
N ASN A 300 15.81 -5.35 -1.08
CA ASN A 300 16.67 -5.83 -0.02
C ASN A 300 18.15 -5.84 -0.44
N GLU A 301 18.45 -6.16 -1.69
CA GLU A 301 19.81 -6.11 -2.25
C GLU A 301 20.34 -4.68 -2.35
N ILE A 302 19.49 -3.72 -2.71
CA ILE A 302 19.83 -2.27 -2.65
C ILE A 302 20.13 -1.87 -1.21
N GLY A 303 19.38 -2.38 -0.26
CA GLY A 303 19.62 -2.26 1.17
C GLY A 303 18.96 -1.03 1.80
N PHE A 304 18.31 -1.27 2.95
CA PHE A 304 17.53 -0.23 3.66
C PHE A 304 18.37 0.97 4.12
N LYS A 305 19.64 0.75 4.45
CA LYS A 305 20.56 1.84 4.84
C LYS A 305 20.79 2.82 3.71
N PHE A 306 21.03 2.30 2.49
CA PHE A 306 21.18 3.13 1.29
C PHE A 306 19.88 3.86 0.97
N ILE A 307 18.76 3.11 0.92
CA ILE A 307 17.42 3.64 0.63
C ILE A 307 17.08 4.80 1.57
N LYS A 308 17.21 4.58 2.89
CA LYS A 308 16.90 5.59 3.90
C LYS A 308 17.77 6.83 3.76
N LYS A 309 19.10 6.66 3.71
CA LYS A 309 20.05 7.77 3.60
C LYS A 309 19.75 8.63 2.36
N GLN A 310 19.64 8.01 1.20
CA GLN A 310 19.39 8.69 -0.07
C GLN A 310 18.07 9.48 -0.04
N LYS A 311 17.02 8.86 0.49
CA LYS A 311 15.71 9.51 0.57
C LYS A 311 15.68 10.65 1.58
N ASP A 312 16.29 10.49 2.75
CA ASP A 312 16.30 11.53 3.78
C ASP A 312 17.04 12.77 3.27
N GLU A 313 18.22 12.61 2.67
CA GLU A 313 19.00 13.73 2.11
C GLU A 313 18.22 14.49 1.01
N LEU A 314 17.58 13.77 0.10
CA LEU A 314 16.80 14.38 -0.99
C LEU A 314 15.51 15.04 -0.48
N LYS A 315 14.82 14.41 0.47
CA LYS A 315 13.62 14.95 1.11
C LYS A 315 13.91 16.26 1.84
N GLU A 316 14.94 16.28 2.67
CA GLU A 316 15.35 17.49 3.41
C GLU A 316 15.70 18.62 2.46
N TYR A 317 16.43 18.32 1.39
CA TYR A 317 16.73 19.30 0.37
C TYR A 317 15.47 19.83 -0.32
N PHE A 318 14.55 18.96 -0.73
CA PHE A 318 13.30 19.36 -1.38
C PHE A 318 12.43 20.24 -0.48
N ILE A 319 12.23 19.85 0.77
CA ILE A 319 11.44 20.63 1.74
C ILE A 319 12.11 21.99 1.99
N SER A 320 13.44 22.04 2.14
CA SER A 320 14.15 23.30 2.34
C SER A 320 13.98 24.27 1.17
N GLU A 321 13.93 23.76 -0.05
CA GLU A 321 13.70 24.58 -1.25
C GLU A 321 12.23 25.00 -1.41
N LEU A 322 11.26 24.12 -1.10
CA LEU A 322 9.84 24.48 -1.12
C LEU A 322 9.52 25.62 -0.16
N ARG A 323 10.12 25.63 1.05
CA ARG A 323 9.92 26.68 2.04
C ARG A 323 10.39 28.07 1.58
N LYS A 324 11.23 28.15 0.54
CA LYS A 324 11.67 29.40 -0.07
C LYS A 324 10.69 29.93 -1.13
N ILE A 325 9.71 29.12 -1.53
CA ILE A 325 8.70 29.53 -2.52
C ILE A 325 7.60 30.34 -1.79
N PRO A 326 7.33 31.58 -2.20
CA PRO A 326 6.28 32.37 -1.59
C PRO A 326 4.93 31.66 -1.64
N ASN A 327 4.17 31.77 -0.54
CA ASN A 327 2.83 31.18 -0.41
C ASN A 327 2.75 29.65 -0.57
N CYS A 328 3.86 28.96 -0.45
CA CYS A 328 3.89 27.50 -0.43
C CYS A 328 3.52 26.99 0.97
N GLU A 329 2.52 26.13 1.02
CA GLU A 329 2.09 25.43 2.24
C GLU A 329 2.35 23.94 2.08
N ILE A 330 3.14 23.38 3.02
CA ILE A 330 3.47 21.95 3.04
C ILE A 330 2.61 21.29 4.14
N TYR A 331 1.87 20.25 3.76
CA TYR A 331 0.92 19.59 4.65
C TYR A 331 1.56 18.53 5.54
N GLY A 332 1.01 18.38 6.74
CA GLY A 332 1.45 17.43 7.75
C GLY A 332 2.55 17.95 8.68
N ASN A 333 2.82 17.22 9.73
CA ASN A 333 3.88 17.55 10.70
C ASN A 333 5.26 17.35 10.09
N GLN A 334 6.01 18.43 9.88
CA GLN A 334 7.30 18.41 9.21
C GLN A 334 8.45 17.89 10.10
N GLU A 335 8.22 17.75 11.41
CA GLU A 335 9.19 17.20 12.37
C GLU A 335 9.00 15.66 12.55
N ALA A 336 7.91 15.11 12.06
CA ALA A 336 7.64 13.68 12.16
C ALA A 336 8.48 12.87 11.17
N SER A 337 8.79 11.62 11.54
CA SER A 337 9.41 10.65 10.63
C SER A 337 8.58 10.48 9.36
N ASN A 338 9.22 10.54 8.21
CA ASN A 338 8.57 10.60 6.91
C ASN A 338 9.31 9.75 5.87
N ILE A 339 8.56 8.99 5.08
CA ILE A 339 9.12 8.14 4.03
C ILE A 339 9.44 8.88 2.72
N GLY A 340 9.35 10.21 2.69
CA GLY A 340 9.68 11.03 1.51
C GLY A 340 8.50 11.23 0.56
N ILE A 341 7.28 11.33 1.08
CA ILE A 341 6.09 11.77 0.35
C ILE A 341 5.76 13.17 0.84
N ILE A 342 5.69 14.13 -0.07
CA ILE A 342 5.43 15.53 0.26
C ILE A 342 4.22 16.02 -0.53
N SER A 343 3.23 16.51 0.17
CA SER A 343 2.04 17.15 -0.39
C SER A 343 2.04 18.62 -0.02
N PHE A 344 1.81 19.48 -0.99
CA PHE A 344 1.85 20.92 -0.80
C PHE A 344 0.88 21.64 -1.75
N ASN A 345 0.53 22.86 -1.40
CA ASN A 345 -0.16 23.81 -2.27
C ASN A 345 0.58 25.15 -2.30
N ILE A 346 0.30 25.92 -3.34
CA ILE A 346 0.74 27.31 -3.46
C ILE A 346 -0.52 28.16 -3.49
N LYS A 347 -0.68 29.04 -2.51
CA LYS A 347 -1.88 29.87 -2.38
C LYS A 347 -2.12 30.69 -3.66
N GLY A 348 -3.32 30.57 -4.20
CA GLY A 348 -3.72 31.24 -5.43
C GLY A 348 -3.38 30.48 -6.71
N LEU A 349 -2.80 29.28 -6.62
CA LEU A 349 -2.53 28.41 -7.76
C LEU A 349 -3.28 27.08 -7.58
N ASN A 350 -4.08 26.72 -8.57
CA ASN A 350 -4.79 25.43 -8.56
C ASN A 350 -3.79 24.27 -8.64
N PRO A 351 -3.84 23.28 -7.72
CA PRO A 351 -2.92 22.15 -7.73
C PRO A 351 -2.98 21.32 -9.02
N TYR A 352 -4.14 21.19 -9.64
CA TYR A 352 -4.30 20.49 -10.92
C TYR A 352 -3.61 21.26 -12.06
N GLU A 353 -3.72 22.60 -12.06
CA GLU A 353 -3.02 23.46 -13.01
C GLU A 353 -1.51 23.34 -12.85
N LEU A 354 -1.00 23.42 -11.61
CA LEU A 354 0.43 23.27 -11.34
C LEU A 354 0.95 21.92 -11.82
N CYS A 355 0.27 20.83 -11.47
CA CYS A 355 0.65 19.47 -11.90
C CYS A 355 0.64 19.34 -13.43
N ASN A 356 -0.39 19.83 -14.10
CA ASN A 356 -0.52 19.80 -15.56
C ASN A 356 0.60 20.58 -16.24
N ARG A 357 0.86 21.79 -15.79
CA ARG A 357 1.91 22.65 -16.35
C ARG A 357 3.30 22.08 -16.14
N LEU A 358 3.59 21.52 -14.96
CA LEU A 358 4.85 20.80 -14.71
C LEU A 358 5.07 19.67 -15.72
N SER A 359 3.99 18.96 -16.06
CA SER A 359 4.06 17.88 -17.05
C SER A 359 4.24 18.40 -18.49
N LEU A 360 3.47 19.41 -18.89
CA LEU A 360 3.48 19.89 -20.26
C LEU A 360 4.72 20.74 -20.60
N GLU A 361 5.21 21.54 -19.65
CA GLU A 361 6.33 22.46 -19.90
C GLU A 361 7.69 21.80 -19.68
N ASP A 362 7.81 20.92 -18.68
CA ASP A 362 9.10 20.40 -18.23
C ASP A 362 9.11 18.85 -18.08
N ASN A 363 8.05 18.16 -18.51
CA ASN A 363 7.85 16.69 -18.44
C ASN A 363 7.83 16.10 -17.03
N PHE A 364 7.71 16.89 -15.95
CA PHE A 364 7.67 16.38 -14.60
C PHE A 364 6.36 15.64 -14.32
N GLN A 365 6.46 14.41 -13.87
CA GLN A 365 5.34 13.55 -13.51
C GLN A 365 5.13 13.63 -12.01
N THR A 366 4.20 14.45 -11.59
CA THR A 366 3.71 14.60 -10.21
C THR A 366 2.26 14.15 -10.12
N ARG A 367 1.61 14.30 -8.99
CA ARG A 367 0.19 13.95 -8.83
C ARG A 367 -0.58 15.09 -8.19
N ALA A 368 -1.75 15.38 -8.72
CA ALA A 368 -2.70 16.31 -8.10
C ALA A 368 -3.96 15.59 -7.62
N GLY A 369 -4.59 16.08 -6.57
CA GLY A 369 -5.85 15.58 -6.02
C GLY A 369 -5.76 15.17 -4.56
N CYS A 370 -6.80 14.49 -4.05
CA CYS A 370 -6.89 14.07 -2.65
C CYS A 370 -6.19 12.72 -2.35
N SER A 371 -5.57 12.10 -3.33
CA SER A 371 -4.77 10.87 -3.20
C SER A 371 -5.53 9.68 -2.57
N CYS A 372 -6.85 9.59 -2.76
CA CYS A 372 -7.73 8.59 -2.13
C CYS A 372 -7.63 8.56 -0.59
N ALA A 373 -7.44 9.72 0.04
CA ALA A 373 -7.40 9.91 1.48
C ALA A 373 -8.32 11.07 1.90
N GLY A 374 -9.58 11.01 1.47
CA GLY A 374 -10.57 12.06 1.68
C GLY A 374 -10.72 12.52 3.13
N PRO A 375 -10.96 11.64 4.11
CA PRO A 375 -11.07 12.03 5.52
C PRO A 375 -9.82 12.77 6.03
N TYR A 376 -8.64 12.27 5.73
CA TYR A 376 -7.39 12.94 6.12
C TYR A 376 -7.20 14.28 5.37
N GLY A 377 -7.63 14.34 4.10
CA GLY A 377 -7.63 15.58 3.33
C GLY A 377 -8.54 16.66 3.93
N HIS A 378 -9.70 16.29 4.44
CA HIS A 378 -10.58 17.22 5.18
C HIS A 378 -9.90 17.74 6.44
N ASP A 379 -9.20 16.87 7.20
CA ASP A 379 -8.44 17.29 8.39
C ASP A 379 -7.30 18.25 8.02
N LEU A 380 -6.52 17.94 6.96
CA LEU A 380 -5.37 18.75 6.53
C LEU A 380 -5.76 20.14 5.97
N LEU A 381 -6.89 20.22 5.29
CA LEU A 381 -7.37 21.45 4.63
C LEU A 381 -8.44 22.17 5.47
N GLU A 382 -8.75 21.66 6.68
CA GLU A 382 -9.77 22.22 7.59
C GLU A 382 -11.14 22.42 6.91
N ILE A 383 -11.55 21.42 6.10
CA ILE A 383 -12.82 21.44 5.37
C ILE A 383 -13.89 20.76 6.21
N GLU A 384 -14.88 21.52 6.66
CA GLU A 384 -16.00 21.00 7.46
C GLU A 384 -17.17 20.53 6.58
N GLU A 385 -17.42 21.20 5.46
CA GLU A 385 -18.59 20.95 4.61
C GLU A 385 -18.26 20.02 3.43
N PHE A 386 -19.20 19.11 3.14
CA PHE A 386 -19.15 18.32 1.92
C PHE A 386 -19.57 19.17 0.71
N ASN A 387 -18.63 19.33 -0.23
CA ASN A 387 -18.91 19.94 -1.53
C ASN A 387 -18.24 19.15 -2.64
N ILE A 388 -19.03 18.47 -3.47
CA ILE A 388 -18.51 17.61 -4.54
C ILE A 388 -17.78 18.39 -5.64
N ASP A 389 -18.13 19.66 -5.81
CA ASP A 389 -17.54 20.53 -6.82
C ASP A 389 -16.24 21.20 -6.33
N ASN A 390 -16.04 21.25 -5.01
CA ASN A 390 -14.83 21.79 -4.36
C ASN A 390 -14.11 20.72 -3.56
N ARG A 391 -13.55 19.74 -4.25
CA ARG A 391 -12.83 18.61 -3.62
C ARG A 391 -11.50 19.05 -3.07
N PRO A 392 -11.09 18.54 -1.89
CA PRO A 392 -9.76 18.76 -1.37
C PRO A 392 -8.71 18.24 -2.35
N GLY A 393 -7.61 18.97 -2.51
CA GLY A 393 -6.55 18.57 -3.39
C GLY A 393 -5.24 19.31 -3.12
N TRP A 394 -4.16 18.68 -3.48
CA TRP A 394 -2.79 19.18 -3.38
C TRP A 394 -1.94 18.63 -4.52
N VAL A 395 -0.74 19.15 -4.68
CA VAL A 395 0.30 18.50 -5.48
C VAL A 395 1.12 17.59 -4.58
N ARG A 396 1.29 16.33 -4.97
CA ARG A 396 2.10 15.34 -4.27
C ARG A 396 3.35 15.00 -5.08
N VAL A 397 4.49 15.05 -4.41
CA VAL A 397 5.80 14.67 -4.92
C VAL A 397 6.32 13.49 -4.11
N SER A 398 6.74 12.44 -4.81
CA SER A 398 7.35 11.27 -4.21
C SER A 398 8.86 11.33 -4.36
N ILE A 399 9.58 11.44 -3.26
CA ILE A 399 11.05 11.33 -3.23
C ILE A 399 11.44 9.86 -3.25
N HIS A 400 12.26 9.48 -4.21
CA HIS A 400 12.70 8.11 -4.40
C HIS A 400 14.22 8.00 -4.38
N PHE A 401 14.74 6.87 -3.91
CA PHE A 401 16.18 6.63 -3.77
C PHE A 401 16.95 6.53 -5.12
N SER A 402 16.23 6.43 -6.25
CA SER A 402 16.82 6.46 -7.59
C SER A 402 17.06 7.87 -8.13
N GLN A 403 16.56 8.90 -7.46
CA GLN A 403 16.68 10.29 -7.90
C GLN A 403 18.00 10.91 -7.47
N THR A 404 18.36 12.02 -8.12
CA THR A 404 19.52 12.84 -7.77
C THR A 404 19.10 14.21 -7.26
N LYS A 405 20.03 14.89 -6.60
CA LYS A 405 19.81 16.26 -6.12
C LYS A 405 19.55 17.24 -7.28
N GLU A 406 20.19 17.03 -8.42
CA GLU A 406 20.01 17.83 -9.63
C GLU A 406 18.58 17.69 -10.18
N GLU A 407 18.03 16.49 -10.16
CA GLU A 407 16.62 16.25 -10.57
C GLU A 407 15.64 16.94 -9.64
N ILE A 408 15.87 16.86 -8.34
CA ILE A 408 15.07 17.60 -7.34
C ILE A 408 15.18 19.12 -7.57
N LYS A 409 16.39 19.61 -7.81
CA LYS A 409 16.61 21.04 -8.11
C LYS A 409 15.84 21.50 -9.35
N SER A 410 15.89 20.70 -10.43
CA SER A 410 15.15 21.00 -11.65
C SER A 410 13.63 21.05 -11.43
N LEU A 411 13.10 20.11 -10.64
CA LEU A 411 11.67 20.13 -10.25
C LEU A 411 11.33 21.42 -9.50
N VAL A 412 12.14 21.81 -8.51
CA VAL A 412 11.92 23.04 -7.72
C VAL A 412 11.96 24.29 -8.61
N GLU A 413 12.88 24.34 -9.57
CA GLU A 413 12.96 25.43 -10.54
C GLU A 413 11.70 25.51 -11.41
N GLY A 414 11.16 24.38 -11.86
CA GLY A 414 9.87 24.29 -12.56
C GLY A 414 8.72 24.83 -11.71
N ILE A 415 8.65 24.41 -10.44
CA ILE A 415 7.62 24.91 -9.50
C ILE A 415 7.75 26.42 -9.31
N LYS A 416 8.96 26.94 -9.07
CA LYS A 416 9.23 28.38 -8.90
C LYS A 416 8.83 29.16 -10.15
N LYS A 417 9.19 28.69 -11.33
CA LYS A 417 8.84 29.31 -12.63
C LYS A 417 7.31 29.48 -12.77
N ILE A 418 6.56 28.39 -12.55
CA ILE A 418 5.11 28.40 -12.69
C ILE A 418 4.46 29.28 -11.62
N SER A 419 4.91 29.17 -10.36
CA SER A 419 4.34 29.93 -9.23
C SER A 419 4.56 31.45 -9.34
N SER A 420 5.58 31.90 -10.05
CA SER A 420 5.90 33.33 -10.25
C SER A 420 5.08 33.98 -11.36
N GLN A 421 4.39 33.22 -12.20
CA GLN A 421 3.59 33.72 -13.29
C GLN A 421 2.19 34.17 -12.79
N LYS A 422 1.57 35.14 -13.49
CA LYS A 422 0.18 35.53 -13.18
C LYS A 422 -0.76 34.40 -13.57
N HIS A 423 -1.52 33.89 -12.59
CA HIS A 423 -2.53 32.85 -12.79
C HIS A 423 -3.91 33.41 -12.98
N SER A 424 -4.74 32.76 -13.81
CA SER A 424 -6.18 32.95 -13.78
C SER A 424 -6.68 32.64 -12.36
N LYS A 425 -7.42 33.54 -11.76
CA LYS A 425 -7.93 33.41 -10.38
C LYS A 425 -8.66 32.08 -10.23
N TRP A 426 -8.07 31.14 -9.54
CA TRP A 426 -8.83 30.05 -8.96
C TRP A 426 -9.53 30.58 -7.71
N ASN A 427 -10.85 30.59 -7.74
CA ASN A 427 -11.65 30.99 -6.60
C ASN A 427 -11.61 29.84 -5.59
N SER A 428 -10.75 29.96 -4.60
CA SER A 428 -10.90 29.24 -3.32
C SER A 428 -12.02 29.98 -2.56
N ASN A 429 -13.25 29.61 -2.82
CA ASN A 429 -14.35 29.89 -1.91
C ASN A 429 -14.50 28.70 -0.99
#